data_df21c9e6d18e60761d333c5398cb0657
#
_entry.id   df21c9e6d18e60761d333c5398cb0657
#
_cell.length_a   1.000
_cell.length_b   1.000
_cell.length_c   1.000
_cell.angle_alpha   90.00
_cell.angle_beta   90.00
_cell.angle_gamma   90.00
#
_symmetry.space_group_name_H-M   'P 1'
#
loop_
_entity.id
_entity.type
_entity.pdbx_description
1 polymer ?
#
loop_
_entity_poly.entity_id
_entity_poly.type
_entity_poly.pdbx_seq_one_letter_code
_entity_poly.pdbx_strand_id
1 'polypeptide(L)'
;MFKSVNAEAPISSNASKPPLTMTHSASPVDATTKKPWKRYGDIMSESIDYLTRRSDGSLKSLKTQWPTFNKIGLNGIEWQSLYVIAARPGVGKTLIAASLTRELQVLNHDQNFAVLHFQFEMLGRNMAMRELSSATNLNIRYMQSAQDDGLPPLKSEDLKKLERYASTQRERQEYIIDKALTVNEMQAAIISFYTEIRKPVVVTLDHTLLVKQGASETSRQQTLQNLATMLTEMKNRLPVTFLILTQLNRDIDDAERQKPGMLSNYPTEADVFGSDYLLQCADVMIAYNRPAKYNLALYGPQRFEITDKYLLAMHVLKNRFGEPAIHWYKAQYETMTITEAPIPRMIPKK
;
A
#
# COMPACT_ATOMS: atom_id res chain seq x y z
N MET A 1 49.97 4.21 -2.32
CA MET A 1 50.81 3.05 -2.68
C MET A 1 50.03 1.80 -2.28
N PHE A 2 49.10 1.34 -3.13
CA PHE A 2 48.35 0.11 -2.94
C PHE A 2 48.64 -0.81 -4.12
N LYS A 3 49.21 -1.96 -3.82
CA LYS A 3 49.56 -2.98 -4.79
C LYS A 3 48.32 -3.72 -5.32
N SER A 4 48.21 -3.79 -6.62
CA SER A 4 47.31 -4.64 -7.37
C SER A 4 47.69 -6.10 -7.21
N VAL A 5 46.66 -6.97 -6.98
CA VAL A 5 46.78 -8.41 -7.17
C VAL A 5 45.77 -8.81 -8.24
N ASN A 6 46.27 -9.09 -9.42
CA ASN A 6 45.59 -9.80 -10.49
C ASN A 6 45.70 -11.30 -10.21
N ALA A 7 44.59 -12.02 -10.28
CA ALA A 7 44.57 -13.45 -10.56
C ALA A 7 43.28 -13.78 -11.34
N GLU A 8 43.43 -14.00 -12.63
CA GLU A 8 42.41 -14.63 -13.50
C GLU A 8 42.38 -16.12 -13.27
N ALA A 9 41.17 -16.66 -13.25
CA ALA A 9 40.92 -18.11 -13.44
C ALA A 9 39.59 -18.32 -14.17
N PRO A 10 39.41 -19.42 -14.94
CA PRO A 10 38.66 -19.43 -16.19
C PRO A 10 37.16 -19.74 -16.05
N ILE A 11 36.43 -19.21 -17.02
CA ILE A 11 34.98 -19.39 -17.23
C ILE A 11 34.71 -20.84 -17.68
N SER A 12 33.86 -21.58 -16.98
CA SER A 12 33.26 -22.82 -17.45
C SER A 12 31.74 -22.78 -17.41
N SER A 13 31.19 -22.92 -18.61
CA SER A 13 29.94 -23.56 -19.08
C SER A 13 28.61 -23.35 -18.33
N ASN A 14 27.66 -22.87 -19.14
CA ASN A 14 26.22 -22.88 -18.99
C ASN A 14 25.64 -24.18 -18.38
N ALA A 15 24.98 -23.98 -17.22
CA ALA A 15 23.92 -24.89 -16.76
C ALA A 15 22.71 -24.01 -16.41
N SER A 16 21.59 -24.28 -17.05
CA SER A 16 20.30 -23.67 -16.79
C SER A 16 19.92 -23.82 -15.32
N LYS A 17 19.87 -22.70 -14.59
CA LYS A 17 19.41 -22.65 -13.20
C LYS A 17 17.90 -22.88 -13.13
N PRO A 18 17.40 -23.71 -12.20
CA PRO A 18 15.98 -23.87 -11.94
C PRO A 18 15.36 -22.57 -11.38
N PRO A 19 14.02 -22.39 -11.49
CA PRO A 19 13.35 -21.21 -11.00
C PRO A 19 13.57 -21.04 -9.49
N LEU A 20 13.96 -19.84 -9.10
CA LEU A 20 14.31 -19.45 -7.73
C LEU A 20 13.09 -19.52 -6.82
N THR A 21 12.96 -20.61 -6.09
CA THR A 21 12.20 -20.64 -4.85
C THR A 21 12.95 -19.77 -3.82
N MET A 22 12.29 -18.72 -3.29
CA MET A 22 12.79 -18.05 -2.10
C MET A 22 12.79 -19.07 -0.96
N THR A 23 13.89 -19.74 -0.73
CA THR A 23 14.10 -20.57 0.46
C THR A 23 14.44 -19.63 1.62
N HIS A 24 13.42 -18.95 2.16
CA HIS A 24 13.46 -18.60 3.54
C HIS A 24 13.27 -19.92 4.30
N SER A 25 14.32 -20.44 4.87
CA SER A 25 14.25 -21.50 5.86
C SER A 25 13.67 -20.95 7.16
N ALA A 26 12.40 -20.57 7.12
CA ALA A 26 11.59 -20.39 8.31
C ALA A 26 11.13 -21.77 8.73
N SER A 27 11.92 -22.43 9.57
CA SER A 27 11.45 -23.57 10.36
C SER A 27 10.16 -23.18 11.09
N PRO A 28 9.21 -24.12 11.28
CA PRO A 28 8.01 -23.85 12.07
C PRO A 28 8.44 -23.29 13.43
N VAL A 29 7.64 -22.37 13.96
CA VAL A 29 7.87 -21.71 15.25
C VAL A 29 8.02 -22.75 16.34
N ASP A 30 9.25 -23.22 16.52
CA ASP A 30 9.64 -24.07 17.61
C ASP A 30 9.85 -23.17 18.82
N ALA A 31 8.98 -23.29 19.83
CA ALA A 31 8.96 -22.50 21.06
C ALA A 31 10.16 -22.82 21.99
N THR A 32 11.21 -23.45 21.50
CA THR A 32 12.39 -23.79 22.27
C THR A 32 13.51 -22.77 22.04
N THR A 33 13.63 -21.84 22.98
CA THR A 33 14.87 -21.11 23.39
C THR A 33 15.85 -20.71 22.29
N LYS A 34 15.41 -20.01 21.23
CA LYS A 34 16.36 -19.27 20.39
C LYS A 34 16.86 -18.06 21.19
N LYS A 35 18.19 -17.95 21.36
CA LYS A 35 18.83 -16.80 21.98
C LYS A 35 18.30 -15.51 21.34
N PRO A 36 17.92 -14.50 22.13
CA PRO A 36 17.36 -13.25 21.58
C PRO A 36 18.40 -12.38 20.84
N TRP A 37 19.67 -12.79 20.85
CA TRP A 37 20.77 -12.08 20.20
C TRP A 37 21.34 -12.88 19.03
N LYS A 38 21.80 -12.16 17.99
CA LYS A 38 22.59 -12.65 16.89
C LYS A 38 24.02 -12.10 16.98
N ARG A 39 25.00 -12.81 16.44
CA ARG A 39 26.35 -12.24 16.26
C ARG A 39 26.31 -11.18 15.17
N TYR A 40 26.96 -10.04 15.41
CA TYR A 40 26.98 -8.95 14.43
C TYR A 40 27.63 -9.37 13.10
N GLY A 41 28.66 -10.23 13.14
CA GLY A 41 29.26 -10.80 11.96
C GLY A 41 28.30 -11.61 11.09
N ASP A 42 27.37 -12.36 11.71
CA ASP A 42 26.34 -13.10 10.97
C ASP A 42 25.37 -12.12 10.30
N ILE A 43 25.00 -11.03 10.99
CA ILE A 43 24.14 -9.96 10.42
C ILE A 43 24.84 -9.28 9.25
N MET A 44 26.16 -9.03 9.32
CA MET A 44 26.93 -8.47 8.21
C MET A 44 26.91 -9.40 6.99
N SER A 45 27.04 -10.72 7.20
CA SER A 45 26.98 -11.70 6.12
C SER A 45 25.57 -11.75 5.49
N GLU A 46 24.50 -11.75 6.30
CA GLU A 46 23.11 -11.63 5.84
C GLU A 46 22.92 -10.35 5.01
N SER A 47 23.54 -9.23 5.42
CA SER A 47 23.46 -7.95 4.71
C SER A 47 24.16 -7.98 3.36
N ILE A 48 25.32 -8.63 3.27
CA ILE A 48 26.04 -8.82 1.99
C ILE A 48 25.23 -9.70 1.03
N ASP A 49 24.63 -10.80 1.51
CA ASP A 49 23.72 -11.61 0.71
C ASP A 49 22.54 -10.81 0.17
N TYR A 50 21.89 -10.01 1.04
CA TYR A 50 20.82 -9.11 0.63
C TYR A 50 21.26 -8.14 -0.49
N LEU A 51 22.41 -7.47 -0.33
CA LEU A 51 22.94 -6.53 -1.32
C LEU A 51 23.31 -7.23 -2.64
N THR A 52 23.86 -8.43 -2.57
CA THR A 52 24.18 -9.25 -3.76
C THR A 52 22.91 -9.58 -4.53
N ARG A 53 21.87 -10.04 -3.84
CA ARG A 53 20.57 -10.35 -4.45
C ARG A 53 19.84 -9.13 -5.01
N ARG A 54 20.02 -7.96 -4.40
CA ARG A 54 19.55 -6.69 -4.98
C ARG A 54 20.33 -6.33 -6.25
N SER A 55 21.64 -6.52 -6.24
CA SER A 55 22.53 -6.20 -7.36
C SER A 55 22.33 -7.12 -8.59
N ASP A 56 22.13 -8.41 -8.37
CA ASP A 56 21.87 -9.37 -9.46
C ASP A 56 20.41 -9.43 -9.92
N GLY A 57 19.54 -8.66 -9.27
CA GLY A 57 18.11 -8.56 -9.58
C GLY A 57 17.27 -9.77 -9.14
N SER A 58 17.80 -10.69 -8.32
CA SER A 58 17.05 -11.81 -7.75
C SER A 58 16.13 -11.37 -6.59
N LEU A 59 16.40 -10.20 -6.00
CA LEU A 59 15.52 -9.55 -5.03
C LEU A 59 15.12 -8.17 -5.56
N LYS A 60 13.83 -8.01 -5.85
CA LYS A 60 13.26 -6.77 -6.40
C LYS A 60 12.15 -6.25 -5.51
N SER A 61 11.98 -4.93 -5.50
CA SER A 61 10.77 -4.30 -4.95
C SER A 61 9.57 -4.58 -5.84
N LEU A 62 8.38 -4.54 -5.29
CA LEU A 62 7.14 -4.74 -6.04
C LEU A 62 6.78 -3.45 -6.79
N LYS A 63 6.84 -3.50 -8.11
CA LYS A 63 6.42 -2.39 -8.97
C LYS A 63 4.92 -2.18 -8.90
N THR A 64 4.51 -0.93 -8.79
CA THR A 64 3.12 -0.51 -8.95
C THR A 64 2.91 0.08 -10.34
N GLN A 65 1.66 0.29 -10.73
CA GLN A 65 1.30 0.95 -11.99
C GLN A 65 1.74 2.43 -12.05
N TRP A 66 2.19 3.01 -10.95
CA TRP A 66 2.56 4.43 -10.84
C TRP A 66 4.08 4.62 -10.71
N PRO A 67 4.77 5.03 -11.77
CA PRO A 67 6.21 5.31 -11.76
C PRO A 67 6.65 6.28 -10.67
N THR A 68 5.84 7.33 -10.37
CA THR A 68 6.17 8.28 -9.29
C THR A 68 6.06 7.64 -7.91
N PHE A 69 5.08 6.76 -7.70
CA PHE A 69 4.99 5.99 -6.45
C PHE A 69 6.20 5.05 -6.28
N ASN A 70 6.63 4.40 -7.35
CA ASN A 70 7.77 3.50 -7.30
C ASN A 70 9.07 4.20 -6.88
N LYS A 71 9.21 5.51 -7.16
CA LYS A 71 10.37 6.31 -6.74
C LYS A 71 10.39 6.65 -5.25
N ILE A 72 9.28 6.44 -4.52
CA ILE A 72 9.24 6.62 -3.06
C ILE A 72 10.08 5.55 -2.37
N GLY A 73 9.98 4.29 -2.82
CA GLY A 73 10.82 3.20 -2.38
C GLY A 73 12.06 3.01 -3.26
N LEU A 74 12.65 1.84 -3.18
CA LEU A 74 13.78 1.44 -4.03
C LEU A 74 13.27 0.82 -5.34
N ASN A 75 12.54 1.61 -6.13
CA ASN A 75 11.86 1.25 -7.37
C ASN A 75 10.60 0.37 -7.18
N GLY A 76 9.83 0.62 -6.13
CA GLY A 76 8.56 -0.04 -5.84
C GLY A 76 8.25 -0.14 -4.34
N ILE A 77 7.32 -1.00 -4.00
CA ILE A 77 7.00 -1.35 -2.61
C ILE A 77 8.07 -2.32 -2.10
N GLU A 78 8.74 -1.95 -1.02
CA GLU A 78 9.79 -2.76 -0.41
C GLU A 78 9.20 -3.92 0.40
N TRP A 79 9.89 -5.06 0.36
CA TRP A 79 9.56 -6.20 1.21
C TRP A 79 9.82 -5.92 2.69
N GLN A 80 9.06 -6.56 3.56
CA GLN A 80 9.17 -6.42 5.02
C GLN A 80 9.07 -4.96 5.50
N SER A 81 8.23 -4.17 4.83
CA SER A 81 8.02 -2.75 5.10
C SER A 81 6.58 -2.45 5.46
N LEU A 82 6.39 -1.36 6.20
CA LEU A 82 5.08 -0.86 6.61
C LEU A 82 4.81 0.49 5.96
N TYR A 83 3.86 0.50 5.04
CA TYR A 83 3.30 1.69 4.42
C TYR A 83 2.00 2.06 5.11
N VAL A 84 1.90 3.28 5.64
CA VAL A 84 0.67 3.83 6.20
C VAL A 84 0.12 4.88 5.24
N ILE A 85 -1.13 4.71 4.83
CA ILE A 85 -1.81 5.58 3.87
C ILE A 85 -3.00 6.23 4.56
N ALA A 86 -2.96 7.54 4.72
CA ALA A 86 -3.98 8.33 5.39
C ALA A 86 -4.76 9.20 4.41
N ALA A 87 -6.06 9.36 4.65
CA ALA A 87 -6.89 10.34 3.94
C ALA A 87 -8.16 10.65 4.73
N ARG A 88 -8.81 11.80 4.44
CA ARG A 88 -10.16 12.08 4.94
C ARG A 88 -11.21 11.21 4.22
N PRO A 89 -12.37 10.95 4.86
CA PRO A 89 -13.50 10.32 4.20
C PRO A 89 -13.86 11.03 2.88
N GLY A 90 -14.19 10.26 1.85
CA GLY A 90 -14.55 10.80 0.52
C GLY A 90 -13.37 11.20 -0.38
N VAL A 91 -12.12 11.09 0.09
CA VAL A 91 -10.92 11.26 -0.76
C VAL A 91 -10.65 10.03 -1.63
N GLY A 92 -11.11 8.84 -1.22
CA GLY A 92 -10.93 7.61 -1.98
C GLY A 92 -9.82 6.69 -1.48
N LYS A 93 -9.60 6.59 -0.14
CA LYS A 93 -8.59 5.70 0.45
C LYS A 93 -8.64 4.28 -0.10
N THR A 94 -9.81 3.64 -0.04
CA THR A 94 -10.03 2.29 -0.57
C THR A 94 -9.69 2.18 -2.05
N LEU A 95 -10.06 3.20 -2.84
CA LEU A 95 -9.73 3.25 -4.27
C LEU A 95 -8.22 3.33 -4.50
N ILE A 96 -7.49 4.11 -3.68
CA ILE A 96 -6.03 4.22 -3.73
C ILE A 96 -5.39 2.86 -3.44
N ALA A 97 -5.80 2.19 -2.36
CA ALA A 97 -5.26 0.88 -1.99
C ALA A 97 -5.56 -0.18 -3.06
N ALA A 98 -6.80 -0.25 -3.53
CA ALA A 98 -7.19 -1.16 -4.61
C ALA A 98 -6.40 -0.88 -5.90
N SER A 99 -6.14 0.39 -6.23
CA SER A 99 -5.33 0.75 -7.40
C SER A 99 -3.85 0.37 -7.22
N LEU A 100 -3.32 0.41 -5.99
CA LEU A 100 -1.95 -0.04 -5.71
C LEU A 100 -1.80 -1.56 -5.84
N THR A 101 -2.80 -2.34 -5.43
CA THR A 101 -2.70 -3.80 -5.37
C THR A 101 -3.16 -4.51 -6.63
N ARG A 102 -4.12 -3.94 -7.38
CA ARG A 102 -4.75 -4.55 -8.56
C ARG A 102 -3.75 -5.11 -9.58
N GLU A 103 -2.70 -4.36 -9.90
CA GLU A 103 -1.73 -4.74 -10.91
C GLU A 103 -0.47 -5.37 -10.33
N LEU A 104 -0.38 -5.54 -8.99
CA LEU A 104 0.87 -6.00 -8.36
C LEU A 104 1.32 -7.34 -8.91
N GLN A 105 0.44 -8.34 -9.03
CA GLN A 105 0.84 -9.67 -9.50
C GLN A 105 1.14 -9.69 -11.00
N VAL A 106 0.46 -8.87 -11.79
CA VAL A 106 0.70 -8.76 -13.23
C VAL A 106 2.04 -8.07 -13.50
N LEU A 107 2.33 -6.98 -12.81
CA LEU A 107 3.56 -6.21 -12.98
C LEU A 107 4.80 -6.91 -12.41
N ASN A 108 4.60 -7.85 -11.49
CA ASN A 108 5.66 -8.60 -10.81
C ASN A 108 5.47 -10.12 -11.00
N HIS A 109 5.09 -10.53 -12.19
CA HIS A 109 4.82 -11.93 -12.54
C HIS A 109 6.05 -12.85 -12.37
N ASP A 110 7.25 -12.27 -12.31
CA ASP A 110 8.51 -12.94 -12.01
C ASP A 110 8.73 -13.16 -10.51
N GLN A 111 7.85 -12.64 -9.64
CA GLN A 111 7.90 -12.81 -8.20
C GLN A 111 6.69 -13.60 -7.70
N ASN A 112 6.94 -14.63 -6.91
CA ASN A 112 5.89 -15.53 -6.41
C ASN A 112 5.45 -15.09 -5.00
N PHE A 113 4.33 -14.37 -4.90
CA PHE A 113 3.78 -13.85 -3.65
C PHE A 113 2.24 -13.91 -3.64
N ALA A 114 1.66 -13.74 -2.46
CA ALA A 114 0.21 -13.61 -2.27
C ALA A 114 -0.17 -12.25 -1.69
N VAL A 115 -1.44 -11.87 -1.86
CA VAL A 115 -2.02 -10.66 -1.26
C VAL A 115 -3.17 -11.08 -0.33
N LEU A 116 -3.16 -10.58 0.90
CA LEU A 116 -4.22 -10.80 1.88
C LEU A 116 -4.85 -9.45 2.27
N HIS A 117 -6.14 -9.30 1.97
CA HIS A 117 -6.91 -8.10 2.28
C HIS A 117 -7.72 -8.27 3.57
N PHE A 118 -7.46 -7.43 4.57
CA PHE A 118 -8.39 -7.20 5.67
C PHE A 118 -9.30 -6.03 5.28
N GLN A 119 -10.50 -6.35 4.83
CA GLN A 119 -11.48 -5.40 4.30
C GLN A 119 -12.63 -5.23 5.29
N PHE A 120 -12.48 -4.32 6.25
CA PHE A 120 -13.44 -4.17 7.35
C PHE A 120 -14.54 -3.14 7.06
N GLU A 121 -14.33 -2.27 6.06
CA GLU A 121 -15.27 -1.19 5.72
C GLU A 121 -16.38 -1.66 4.77
N MET A 122 -16.09 -2.64 3.91
CA MET A 122 -17.05 -3.11 2.92
C MET A 122 -16.92 -4.60 2.65
N LEU A 123 -17.99 -5.18 2.10
CA LEU A 123 -17.98 -6.58 1.67
C LEU A 123 -17.01 -6.80 0.50
N GLY A 124 -16.38 -7.97 0.44
CA GLY A 124 -15.49 -8.36 -0.66
C GLY A 124 -16.14 -8.21 -2.04
N ARG A 125 -17.46 -8.50 -2.17
CA ARG A 125 -18.21 -8.23 -3.40
C ARG A 125 -18.15 -6.77 -3.85
N ASN A 126 -18.22 -5.81 -2.94
CA ASN A 126 -18.18 -4.39 -3.28
C ASN A 126 -16.77 -3.97 -3.72
N MET A 127 -15.73 -4.57 -3.14
CA MET A 127 -14.35 -4.40 -3.60
C MET A 127 -14.19 -4.93 -5.04
N ALA A 128 -14.66 -6.16 -5.31
CA ALA A 128 -14.61 -6.76 -6.64
C ALA A 128 -15.37 -5.93 -7.70
N MET A 129 -16.56 -5.37 -7.36
CA MET A 129 -17.30 -4.49 -8.28
C MET A 129 -16.53 -3.22 -8.61
N ARG A 130 -15.80 -2.62 -7.67
CA ARG A 130 -14.94 -1.46 -7.94
C ARG A 130 -13.78 -1.81 -8.84
N GLU A 131 -13.20 -2.99 -8.68
CA GLU A 131 -12.15 -3.49 -9.56
C GLU A 131 -12.69 -3.74 -10.98
N LEU A 132 -13.84 -4.39 -11.11
CA LEU A 132 -14.51 -4.59 -12.39
C LEU A 132 -14.79 -3.26 -13.12
N SER A 133 -15.31 -2.25 -12.40
CA SER A 133 -15.51 -0.91 -12.94
C SER A 133 -14.22 -0.31 -13.47
N SER A 134 -13.15 -0.38 -12.67
CA SER A 134 -11.84 0.17 -13.03
C SER A 134 -11.23 -0.53 -14.26
N ALA A 135 -11.26 -1.84 -14.27
CA ALA A 135 -10.64 -2.64 -15.34
C ALA A 135 -11.38 -2.56 -16.66
N THR A 136 -12.70 -2.39 -16.63
CA THR A 136 -13.55 -2.34 -17.83
C THR A 136 -13.90 -0.92 -18.27
N ASN A 137 -13.55 0.09 -17.43
CA ASN A 137 -13.92 1.50 -17.60
C ASN A 137 -15.44 1.71 -17.68
N LEU A 138 -16.23 0.85 -17.04
CA LEU A 138 -17.66 1.02 -16.91
C LEU A 138 -17.99 1.83 -15.66
N ASN A 139 -18.97 2.73 -15.78
CA ASN A 139 -19.45 3.52 -14.65
C ASN A 139 -20.02 2.57 -13.58
N ILE A 140 -19.52 2.66 -12.32
CA ILE A 140 -19.91 1.76 -11.24
C ILE A 140 -21.42 1.87 -10.91
N ARG A 141 -21.99 3.07 -11.01
CA ARG A 141 -23.42 3.29 -10.77
C ARG A 141 -24.28 2.62 -11.85
N TYR A 142 -23.85 2.70 -13.12
CA TYR A 142 -24.48 1.97 -14.21
C TYR A 142 -24.42 0.45 -14.01
N MET A 143 -23.26 -0.08 -13.56
CA MET A 143 -23.11 -1.51 -13.29
C MET A 143 -24.01 -2.03 -12.16
N GLN A 144 -24.38 -1.18 -11.22
CA GLN A 144 -25.16 -1.54 -10.03
C GLN A 144 -26.64 -1.14 -10.13
N SER A 145 -27.04 -0.45 -11.22
CA SER A 145 -28.42 0.03 -11.37
C SER A 145 -29.41 -1.13 -11.52
N ALA A 146 -30.52 -1.03 -10.82
CA ALA A 146 -31.68 -1.88 -11.06
C ALA A 146 -32.47 -1.38 -12.28
N GLN A 147 -33.31 -2.23 -12.84
CA GLN A 147 -34.09 -1.88 -14.05
C GLN A 147 -35.05 -0.70 -13.85
N ASP A 148 -35.46 -0.43 -12.61
CA ASP A 148 -36.37 0.63 -12.21
C ASP A 148 -35.70 1.93 -11.75
N ASP A 149 -34.35 1.98 -11.70
CA ASP A 149 -33.57 3.16 -11.27
C ASP A 149 -33.56 4.33 -12.27
N GLY A 150 -34.28 4.22 -13.38
CA GLY A 150 -34.26 5.21 -14.47
C GLY A 150 -32.96 5.24 -15.25
N LEU A 151 -32.06 4.28 -15.01
CA LEU A 151 -30.83 4.04 -15.77
C LEU A 151 -31.06 2.86 -16.72
N PRO A 152 -30.41 2.84 -17.89
CA PRO A 152 -30.51 1.69 -18.78
C PRO A 152 -29.97 0.44 -18.12
N PRO A 153 -30.56 -0.75 -18.34
CA PRO A 153 -30.06 -2.02 -17.82
C PRO A 153 -28.66 -2.30 -18.40
N LEU A 154 -27.87 -3.08 -17.66
CA LEU A 154 -26.55 -3.49 -18.09
C LEU A 154 -26.66 -4.30 -19.40
N LYS A 155 -25.98 -3.83 -20.45
CA LYS A 155 -26.00 -4.45 -21.77
C LYS A 155 -25.29 -5.81 -21.75
N SER A 156 -25.76 -6.73 -22.58
CA SER A 156 -25.13 -8.07 -22.71
C SER A 156 -23.66 -8.02 -23.12
N GLU A 157 -23.26 -7.05 -23.94
CA GLU A 157 -21.85 -6.84 -24.32
C GLU A 157 -20.97 -6.37 -23.15
N ASP A 158 -21.53 -5.50 -22.28
CA ASP A 158 -20.84 -5.04 -21.07
C ASP A 158 -20.71 -6.18 -20.07
N LEU A 159 -21.76 -6.98 -19.89
CA LEU A 159 -21.70 -8.17 -19.04
C LEU A 159 -20.63 -9.17 -19.53
N LYS A 160 -20.57 -9.45 -20.83
CA LYS A 160 -19.51 -10.29 -21.41
C LYS A 160 -18.11 -9.71 -21.18
N LYS A 161 -17.96 -8.37 -21.21
CA LYS A 161 -16.69 -7.69 -20.92
C LYS A 161 -16.27 -7.90 -19.46
N LEU A 162 -17.22 -7.78 -18.51
CA LEU A 162 -17.02 -8.04 -17.10
C LEU A 162 -16.64 -9.51 -16.84
N GLU A 163 -17.38 -10.46 -17.42
CA GLU A 163 -17.12 -11.90 -17.30
C GLU A 163 -15.74 -12.28 -17.86
N ARG A 164 -15.35 -11.71 -19.00
CA ARG A 164 -14.03 -11.93 -19.59
C ARG A 164 -12.92 -11.46 -18.63
N TYR A 165 -13.04 -10.26 -18.07
CA TYR A 165 -12.07 -9.79 -17.07
C TYR A 165 -12.06 -10.69 -15.84
N ALA A 166 -13.22 -11.00 -15.26
CA ALA A 166 -13.32 -11.86 -14.09
C ALA A 166 -12.68 -13.24 -14.33
N SER A 167 -12.82 -13.80 -15.53
CA SER A 167 -12.20 -15.10 -15.87
C SER A 167 -10.67 -15.05 -15.85
N THR A 168 -10.06 -13.92 -16.22
CA THR A 168 -8.59 -13.76 -16.17
C THR A 168 -8.05 -13.60 -14.75
N GLN A 169 -8.92 -13.30 -13.76
CA GLN A 169 -8.52 -13.08 -12.37
C GLN A 169 -8.60 -14.34 -11.48
N ARG A 170 -9.09 -15.46 -11.99
CA ARG A 170 -9.36 -16.67 -11.19
C ARG A 170 -8.13 -17.27 -10.53
N GLU A 171 -6.95 -17.10 -11.11
CA GLU A 171 -5.69 -17.66 -10.60
C GLU A 171 -4.88 -16.66 -9.78
N ARG A 172 -5.40 -15.45 -9.56
CA ARG A 172 -4.72 -14.47 -8.71
C ARG A 172 -4.62 -15.01 -7.29
N GLN A 173 -3.44 -14.86 -6.73
CA GLN A 173 -3.17 -15.24 -5.34
C GLN A 173 -3.59 -14.09 -4.40
N GLU A 174 -4.88 -13.71 -4.47
CA GLU A 174 -5.50 -12.67 -3.65
C GLU A 174 -6.63 -13.24 -2.82
N TYR A 175 -6.64 -12.88 -1.54
CA TYR A 175 -7.54 -13.43 -0.53
C TYR A 175 -8.11 -12.30 0.32
N ILE A 176 -9.36 -12.44 0.76
CA ILE A 176 -10.10 -11.37 1.45
C ILE A 176 -10.68 -11.91 2.75
N ILE A 177 -10.50 -11.13 3.83
CA ILE A 177 -11.22 -11.26 5.10
C ILE A 177 -12.08 -10.01 5.23
N ASP A 178 -13.39 -10.12 5.02
CA ASP A 178 -14.35 -9.00 5.03
C ASP A 178 -15.20 -8.93 6.31
N LYS A 179 -14.66 -9.42 7.40
CA LYS A 179 -15.20 -9.26 8.75
C LYS A 179 -14.18 -8.62 9.68
N ALA A 180 -14.61 -7.67 10.49
CA ALA A 180 -13.72 -7.01 11.44
C ALA A 180 -13.20 -8.02 12.48
N LEU A 181 -11.89 -7.93 12.75
CA LEU A 181 -11.15 -8.76 13.69
C LEU A 181 -10.46 -7.90 14.76
N THR A 182 -10.13 -8.49 15.90
CA THR A 182 -9.21 -7.93 16.90
C THR A 182 -7.75 -8.04 16.41
N VAL A 183 -6.83 -7.32 17.04
CA VAL A 183 -5.40 -7.40 16.70
C VAL A 183 -4.86 -8.83 16.82
N ASN A 184 -5.24 -9.57 17.87
CA ASN A 184 -4.80 -10.95 18.07
C ASN A 184 -5.36 -11.90 17.02
N GLU A 185 -6.64 -11.74 16.63
CA GLU A 185 -7.24 -12.53 15.54
C GLU A 185 -6.58 -12.23 14.20
N MET A 186 -6.23 -10.97 13.93
CA MET A 186 -5.48 -10.59 12.72
C MET A 186 -4.10 -11.23 12.71
N GLN A 187 -3.37 -11.19 13.81
CA GLN A 187 -2.06 -11.83 13.94
C GLN A 187 -2.15 -13.34 13.67
N ALA A 188 -3.11 -14.01 14.30
CA ALA A 188 -3.34 -15.43 14.08
C ALA A 188 -3.69 -15.76 12.63
N ALA A 189 -4.54 -14.94 11.99
CA ALA A 189 -4.93 -15.11 10.60
C ALA A 189 -3.72 -14.94 9.65
N ILE A 190 -2.84 -13.95 9.87
CA ILE A 190 -1.63 -13.74 9.06
C ILE A 190 -0.68 -14.92 9.20
N ILE A 191 -0.45 -15.41 10.45
CA ILE A 191 0.43 -16.55 10.69
C ILE A 191 -0.12 -17.82 10.01
N SER A 192 -1.41 -18.10 10.19
CA SER A 192 -2.07 -19.26 9.56
C SER A 192 -1.98 -19.19 8.05
N PHE A 193 -2.31 -18.03 7.47
CA PHE A 193 -2.25 -17.80 6.03
C PHE A 193 -0.82 -18.00 5.48
N TYR A 194 0.18 -17.39 6.12
CA TYR A 194 1.58 -17.54 5.71
C TYR A 194 2.03 -19.00 5.81
N THR A 195 1.62 -19.71 6.86
CA THR A 195 1.98 -21.14 7.06
C THR A 195 1.39 -22.04 5.97
N GLU A 196 0.18 -21.72 5.49
CA GLU A 196 -0.51 -22.44 4.42
C GLU A 196 0.11 -22.12 3.05
N ILE A 197 0.23 -20.84 2.72
CA ILE A 197 0.66 -20.39 1.38
C ILE A 197 2.16 -20.51 1.17
N ARG A 198 2.97 -20.34 2.22
CA ARG A 198 4.45 -20.44 2.21
C ARG A 198 5.12 -19.55 1.17
N LYS A 199 4.57 -18.34 0.97
CA LYS A 199 5.08 -17.32 0.04
C LYS A 199 5.16 -15.99 0.78
N PRO A 200 5.98 -15.02 0.31
CA PRO A 200 5.88 -13.64 0.78
C PRO A 200 4.46 -13.11 0.62
N VAL A 201 4.03 -12.27 1.55
CA VAL A 201 2.64 -11.78 1.59
C VAL A 201 2.63 -10.25 1.62
N VAL A 202 1.81 -9.66 0.76
CA VAL A 202 1.39 -8.26 0.91
C VAL A 202 0.06 -8.25 1.68
N VAL A 203 0.02 -7.60 2.82
CA VAL A 203 -1.17 -7.48 3.65
C VAL A 203 -1.72 -6.07 3.54
N THR A 204 -2.99 -5.93 3.18
CA THR A 204 -3.69 -4.64 3.26
C THR A 204 -4.68 -4.62 4.40
N LEU A 205 -4.91 -3.46 5.00
CA LEU A 205 -5.93 -3.23 6.02
C LEU A 205 -6.75 -1.98 5.68
N ASP A 206 -8.04 -2.12 5.40
CA ASP A 206 -8.99 -1.02 5.21
C ASP A 206 -10.10 -1.10 6.27
N HIS A 207 -10.04 -0.30 7.33
CA HIS A 207 -8.97 0.56 7.82
C HIS A 207 -8.78 0.42 9.34
N THR A 208 -7.74 1.04 9.90
CA THR A 208 -7.33 0.84 11.32
C THR A 208 -8.43 1.11 12.35
N LEU A 209 -9.32 2.07 12.08
CA LEU A 209 -10.41 2.43 13.01
C LEU A 209 -11.52 1.37 13.10
N LEU A 210 -11.54 0.38 12.23
CA LEU A 210 -12.52 -0.72 12.21
C LEU A 210 -11.95 -2.01 12.81
N VAL A 211 -10.68 -2.03 13.21
CA VAL A 211 -10.11 -3.12 14.00
C VAL A 211 -10.90 -3.22 15.31
N LYS A 212 -11.39 -4.41 15.65
CA LYS A 212 -12.14 -4.62 16.90
C LYS A 212 -11.24 -4.42 18.10
N GLN A 213 -11.79 -3.84 19.14
CA GLN A 213 -11.14 -3.73 20.43
C GLN A 213 -11.09 -5.13 21.09
N GLY A 214 -9.91 -5.52 21.55
CA GLY A 214 -9.72 -6.77 22.28
C GLY A 214 -10.28 -6.66 23.71
N ALA A 215 -10.55 -7.81 24.34
CA ALA A 215 -11.14 -7.85 25.68
C ALA A 215 -10.29 -7.15 26.75
N SER A 216 -8.98 -7.12 26.58
CA SER A 216 -8.03 -6.45 27.51
C SER A 216 -7.76 -4.98 27.17
N GLU A 217 -8.30 -4.46 26.09
CA GLU A 217 -8.06 -3.08 25.61
C GLU A 217 -9.12 -2.14 26.18
N THR A 218 -8.70 -1.05 26.80
CA THR A 218 -9.58 -0.09 27.47
C THR A 218 -9.91 1.13 26.60
N SER A 219 -9.16 1.32 25.51
CA SER A 219 -9.36 2.46 24.60
C SER A 219 -8.99 2.14 23.16
N ARG A 220 -9.53 2.93 22.23
CA ARG A 220 -9.14 2.88 20.80
C ARG A 220 -7.65 3.16 20.61
N GLN A 221 -7.08 4.03 21.42
CA GLN A 221 -5.66 4.35 21.39
C GLN A 221 -4.81 3.13 21.71
N GLN A 222 -5.20 2.33 22.72
CA GLN A 222 -4.53 1.08 23.06
C GLN A 222 -4.65 0.04 21.92
N THR A 223 -5.80 -0.06 21.26
CA THR A 223 -5.96 -0.91 20.08
C THR A 223 -4.97 -0.53 18.97
N LEU A 224 -4.81 0.78 18.69
CA LEU A 224 -3.87 1.26 17.67
C LEU A 224 -2.41 1.01 18.07
N GLN A 225 -2.07 1.16 19.36
CA GLN A 225 -0.74 0.84 19.87
C GLN A 225 -0.43 -0.65 19.71
N ASN A 226 -1.35 -1.52 20.10
CA ASN A 226 -1.21 -2.97 19.95
C ASN A 226 -1.10 -3.36 18.47
N LEU A 227 -1.90 -2.73 17.60
CA LEU A 227 -1.83 -2.93 16.15
C LEU A 227 -0.44 -2.54 15.62
N ALA A 228 0.08 -1.36 15.97
CA ALA A 228 1.40 -0.90 15.53
C ALA A 228 2.52 -1.85 15.98
N THR A 229 2.44 -2.34 17.24
CA THR A 229 3.37 -3.34 17.77
C THR A 229 3.30 -4.63 16.97
N MET A 230 2.10 -5.18 16.76
CA MET A 230 1.88 -6.41 16.00
C MET A 230 2.42 -6.30 14.57
N LEU A 231 2.11 -5.20 13.86
CA LEU A 231 2.59 -4.97 12.49
C LEU A 231 4.13 -4.94 12.43
N THR A 232 4.77 -4.28 13.41
CA THR A 232 6.23 -4.20 13.50
C THR A 232 6.87 -5.58 13.75
N GLU A 233 6.32 -6.33 14.69
CA GLU A 233 6.79 -7.69 14.98
C GLU A 233 6.64 -8.62 13.78
N MET A 234 5.48 -8.57 13.13
CA MET A 234 5.19 -9.44 12.00
C MET A 234 6.12 -9.18 10.81
N LYS A 235 6.32 -7.91 10.41
CA LYS A 235 7.23 -7.59 9.30
C LYS A 235 8.70 -7.95 9.58
N ASN A 236 9.10 -7.91 10.87
CA ASN A 236 10.46 -8.25 11.25
C ASN A 236 10.70 -9.78 11.34
N ARG A 237 9.64 -10.57 11.49
CA ARG A 237 9.72 -12.03 11.68
C ARG A 237 9.34 -12.84 10.45
N LEU A 238 8.47 -12.30 9.60
CA LEU A 238 7.93 -12.97 8.42
C LEU A 238 8.19 -12.11 7.17
N PRO A 239 8.24 -12.71 5.97
CA PRO A 239 8.32 -11.96 4.71
C PRO A 239 6.95 -11.34 4.38
N VAL A 240 6.50 -10.42 5.23
CA VAL A 240 5.21 -9.74 5.12
C VAL A 240 5.43 -8.25 4.96
N THR A 241 4.77 -7.66 3.98
CA THR A 241 4.72 -6.21 3.72
C THR A 241 3.32 -5.70 3.97
N PHE A 242 3.19 -4.58 4.64
CA PHE A 242 1.92 -4.01 5.04
C PHE A 242 1.59 -2.73 4.28
N LEU A 243 0.36 -2.63 3.76
CA LEU A 243 -0.26 -1.42 3.22
C LEU A 243 -1.49 -1.10 4.08
N ILE A 244 -1.34 -0.21 5.05
CA ILE A 244 -2.34 0.03 6.09
C ILE A 244 -3.03 1.36 5.86
N LEU A 245 -4.36 1.34 5.75
CA LEU A 245 -5.16 2.54 5.61
C LEU A 245 -5.59 3.08 6.98
N THR A 246 -5.46 4.39 7.14
CA THR A 246 -5.94 5.12 8.31
C THR A 246 -6.67 6.40 7.91
N GLN A 247 -7.18 7.16 8.86
CA GLN A 247 -7.84 8.42 8.59
C GLN A 247 -6.97 9.60 9.01
N LEU A 248 -7.17 10.75 8.36
CA LEU A 248 -6.70 12.03 8.87
C LEU A 248 -7.66 12.55 9.94
N ASN A 249 -7.14 13.23 10.95
CA ASN A 249 -7.92 13.94 11.98
C ASN A 249 -8.82 15.00 11.34
N ARG A 250 -9.84 15.41 12.07
CA ARG A 250 -10.77 16.48 11.63
C ARG A 250 -10.10 17.84 11.55
N ASP A 251 -8.99 18.04 12.23
CA ASP A 251 -8.26 19.31 12.26
C ASP A 251 -7.81 19.79 10.88
N ILE A 252 -7.60 18.86 9.94
CA ILE A 252 -7.35 19.21 8.53
C ILE A 252 -8.56 19.90 7.88
N ASP A 253 -9.79 19.64 8.37
CA ASP A 253 -11.03 20.26 7.87
C ASP A 253 -11.33 21.61 8.55
N ASP A 254 -10.49 22.09 9.48
CA ASP A 254 -10.68 23.35 10.19
C ASP A 254 -10.83 24.53 9.20
N ALA A 255 -11.89 25.30 9.38
CA ALA A 255 -12.22 26.43 8.52
C ALA A 255 -11.09 27.48 8.46
N GLU A 256 -10.33 27.67 9.56
CA GLU A 256 -9.18 28.58 9.57
C GLU A 256 -8.07 28.09 8.65
N ARG A 257 -7.78 26.79 8.65
CA ARG A 257 -6.77 26.17 7.76
C ARG A 257 -7.18 26.24 6.30
N GLN A 258 -8.48 26.24 6.00
CA GLN A 258 -9.04 26.22 4.64
C GLN A 258 -9.37 27.61 4.08
N LYS A 259 -9.11 28.69 4.84
CA LYS A 259 -9.34 30.08 4.36
C LYS A 259 -8.46 30.39 3.15
N PRO A 260 -8.96 31.16 2.18
CA PRO A 260 -8.14 31.66 1.07
C PRO A 260 -6.88 32.37 1.57
N GLY A 261 -5.73 32.02 1.02
CA GLY A 261 -4.44 32.60 1.42
C GLY A 261 -3.73 31.87 2.56
N MET A 262 -4.41 31.00 3.33
CA MET A 262 -3.74 30.14 4.28
C MET A 262 -2.98 29.04 3.57
N LEU A 263 -1.70 28.90 3.89
CA LEU A 263 -0.81 27.90 3.26
C LEU A 263 -0.66 26.63 4.11
N SER A 264 -1.46 26.49 5.17
CA SER A 264 -1.54 25.32 6.05
C SER A 264 -2.65 24.33 5.66
N ASN A 265 -3.22 24.48 4.47
CA ASN A 265 -4.34 23.68 3.97
C ASN A 265 -3.93 22.32 3.37
N TYR A 266 -2.83 21.77 3.81
CA TYR A 266 -2.29 20.45 3.40
C TYR A 266 -2.03 19.58 4.64
N PRO A 267 -2.03 18.24 4.49
CA PRO A 267 -1.81 17.32 5.59
C PRO A 267 -0.36 17.33 6.08
N THR A 268 -0.21 17.18 7.38
CA THR A 268 1.05 16.99 8.09
C THR A 268 1.01 15.66 8.87
N GLU A 269 2.12 15.26 9.47
CA GLU A 269 2.19 14.07 10.31
C GLU A 269 1.20 14.13 11.48
N ALA A 270 1.02 15.31 12.10
CA ALA A 270 0.09 15.52 13.21
C ALA A 270 -1.38 15.31 12.84
N ASP A 271 -1.71 15.42 11.56
CA ASP A 271 -3.07 15.22 11.06
C ASP A 271 -3.44 13.74 10.91
N VAL A 272 -2.50 12.81 11.02
CA VAL A 272 -2.78 11.37 10.88
C VAL A 272 -3.37 10.84 12.19
N PHE A 273 -4.56 10.22 12.14
CA PHE A 273 -5.19 9.65 13.33
C PHE A 273 -4.35 8.51 13.92
N GLY A 274 -4.04 8.59 15.21
CA GLY A 274 -3.13 7.67 15.88
C GLY A 274 -1.68 7.84 15.43
N SER A 275 -1.31 9.09 15.01
CA SER A 275 -0.02 9.42 14.40
C SER A 275 1.19 8.91 15.18
N ASP A 276 1.19 9.05 16.51
CA ASP A 276 2.37 8.70 17.30
C ASP A 276 2.80 7.25 17.15
N TYR A 277 1.86 6.31 17.23
CA TYR A 277 2.16 4.87 17.11
C TYR A 277 2.44 4.46 15.65
N LEU A 278 1.57 4.88 14.73
CA LEU A 278 1.70 4.52 13.32
C LEU A 278 2.91 5.23 12.68
N LEU A 279 3.18 6.49 13.06
CA LEU A 279 4.34 7.24 12.56
C LEU A 279 5.65 6.58 13.00
N GLN A 280 5.75 6.16 14.28
CA GLN A 280 6.96 5.52 14.78
C GLN A 280 7.27 4.22 14.04
N CYS A 281 6.29 3.38 13.81
CA CYS A 281 6.48 2.07 13.19
C CYS A 281 6.52 2.08 11.65
N ALA A 282 5.91 3.06 10.98
CA ALA A 282 5.88 3.15 9.54
C ALA A 282 7.28 3.37 8.92
N ASP A 283 7.56 2.66 7.84
CA ASP A 283 8.71 2.93 6.99
C ASP A 283 8.40 4.06 6.00
N VAL A 284 7.17 4.08 5.49
CA VAL A 284 6.64 5.15 4.65
C VAL A 284 5.28 5.57 5.17
N MET A 285 5.05 6.87 5.34
CA MET A 285 3.75 7.44 5.67
C MET A 285 3.31 8.41 4.59
N ILE A 286 2.11 8.18 4.06
CA ILE A 286 1.54 8.92 2.94
C ILE A 286 0.20 9.48 3.36
N ALA A 287 -0.06 10.75 3.05
CA ALA A 287 -1.37 11.34 3.18
C ALA A 287 -1.91 11.80 1.82
N TYR A 288 -3.13 11.40 1.49
CA TYR A 288 -3.82 11.89 0.31
C TYR A 288 -4.80 12.98 0.68
N ASN A 289 -4.79 14.07 -0.10
CA ASN A 289 -5.75 15.16 0.02
C ASN A 289 -6.35 15.50 -1.35
N ARG A 290 -7.61 15.96 -1.33
CA ARG A 290 -8.34 16.43 -2.52
C ARG A 290 -8.64 17.91 -2.35
N PRO A 291 -7.80 18.82 -2.88
CA PRO A 291 -7.95 20.27 -2.66
C PRO A 291 -9.30 20.82 -3.09
N ALA A 292 -9.85 20.29 -4.19
CA ALA A 292 -11.17 20.72 -4.69
C ALA A 292 -12.33 20.42 -3.72
N LYS A 293 -12.17 19.51 -2.75
CA LYS A 293 -13.18 19.26 -1.69
C LYS A 293 -13.39 20.49 -0.82
N TYR A 294 -12.37 21.33 -0.69
CA TYR A 294 -12.38 22.57 0.11
C TYR A 294 -12.47 23.82 -0.75
N ASN A 295 -12.77 23.70 -2.05
CA ASN A 295 -12.84 24.81 -3.00
C ASN A 295 -11.55 25.66 -3.04
N LEU A 296 -10.39 25.03 -2.85
CA LEU A 296 -9.10 25.71 -2.84
C LEU A 296 -8.66 26.03 -4.26
N ALA A 297 -8.42 27.30 -4.55
CA ALA A 297 -7.78 27.74 -5.79
C ALA A 297 -6.26 27.57 -5.74
N LEU A 298 -5.66 27.69 -4.55
CA LEU A 298 -4.24 27.51 -4.30
C LEU A 298 -4.03 26.52 -3.16
N TYR A 299 -3.06 25.61 -3.31
CA TYR A 299 -2.82 24.54 -2.38
C TYR A 299 -1.38 24.50 -1.89
N GLY A 300 -1.24 24.42 -0.59
CA GLY A 300 0.05 24.26 0.10
C GLY A 300 0.98 25.47 0.01
N PRO A 301 2.12 25.41 0.69
CA PRO A 301 3.09 26.50 0.73
C PRO A 301 3.73 26.83 -0.63
N GLN A 302 3.75 25.87 -1.54
CA GLN A 302 4.21 26.04 -2.93
C GLN A 302 3.18 26.75 -3.81
N ARG A 303 1.97 26.99 -3.32
CA ARG A 303 0.87 27.68 -4.02
C ARG A 303 0.53 27.00 -5.36
N PHE A 304 0.33 25.70 -5.35
CA PHE A 304 -0.12 24.95 -6.52
C PHE A 304 -1.53 25.40 -6.95
N GLU A 305 -1.68 25.76 -8.22
CA GLU A 305 -2.96 26.17 -8.80
C GLU A 305 -3.86 24.94 -9.03
N ILE A 306 -5.05 24.95 -8.44
CA ILE A 306 -6.02 23.85 -8.53
C ILE A 306 -7.08 24.19 -9.56
N THR A 307 -6.93 23.64 -10.75
CA THR A 307 -7.86 23.85 -11.89
C THR A 307 -8.73 22.63 -12.19
N ASP A 308 -8.38 21.45 -11.68
CA ASP A 308 -9.11 20.20 -11.89
C ASP A 308 -9.66 19.66 -10.55
N LYS A 309 -10.98 19.49 -10.49
CA LYS A 309 -11.68 18.96 -9.31
C LYS A 309 -11.34 17.50 -8.96
N TYR A 310 -10.72 16.78 -9.86
CA TYR A 310 -10.33 15.38 -9.69
C TYR A 310 -8.89 15.21 -9.21
N LEU A 311 -8.13 16.30 -9.06
CA LEU A 311 -6.76 16.24 -8.57
C LEU A 311 -6.70 15.73 -7.13
N LEU A 312 -5.75 14.83 -6.91
CA LEU A 312 -5.32 14.33 -5.60
C LEU A 312 -3.86 14.72 -5.39
N ALA A 313 -3.58 15.35 -4.26
CA ALA A 313 -2.23 15.54 -3.77
C ALA A 313 -1.84 14.35 -2.88
N MET A 314 -0.77 13.66 -3.21
CA MET A 314 -0.15 12.63 -2.39
C MET A 314 1.06 13.22 -1.68
N HIS A 315 0.98 13.37 -0.37
CA HIS A 315 2.07 13.83 0.49
C HIS A 315 2.80 12.63 1.07
N VAL A 316 4.06 12.49 0.76
CA VAL A 316 4.97 11.56 1.45
C VAL A 316 5.44 12.29 2.71
N LEU A 317 4.84 11.97 3.86
CA LEU A 317 5.11 12.64 5.13
C LEU A 317 6.37 12.10 5.79
N LYS A 318 6.55 10.78 5.74
CA LYS A 318 7.73 10.07 6.25
C LYS A 318 8.19 9.06 5.22
N ASN A 319 9.50 8.96 5.02
CA ASN A 319 10.09 8.00 4.10
C ASN A 319 11.48 7.56 4.57
N ARG A 320 11.63 6.28 4.92
CA ARG A 320 12.92 5.70 5.28
C ARG A 320 13.80 5.35 4.08
N PHE A 321 13.22 5.37 2.88
CA PHE A 321 13.93 5.02 1.64
C PHE A 321 14.33 6.23 0.81
N GLY A 322 13.91 7.45 1.22
CA GLY A 322 14.19 8.69 0.50
C GLY A 322 13.59 9.92 1.19
N GLU A 323 13.43 10.98 0.45
CA GLU A 323 12.97 12.27 0.97
C GLU A 323 11.43 12.40 0.95
N PRO A 324 10.84 13.21 1.84
CA PRO A 324 9.47 13.65 1.74
C PRO A 324 9.21 14.38 0.41
N ALA A 325 8.03 14.14 -0.18
CA ALA A 325 7.69 14.71 -1.49
C ALA A 325 6.18 14.89 -1.64
N ILE A 326 5.78 15.68 -2.63
CA ILE A 326 4.38 15.80 -3.06
C ILE A 326 4.29 15.32 -4.50
N HIS A 327 3.40 14.36 -4.73
CA HIS A 327 3.07 13.85 -6.06
C HIS A 327 1.60 14.07 -6.37
N TRP A 328 1.26 14.07 -7.64
CA TRP A 328 -0.08 14.41 -8.08
C TRP A 328 -0.70 13.27 -8.86
N TYR A 329 -2.00 13.06 -8.60
CA TYR A 329 -2.83 12.04 -9.23
C TYR A 329 -4.16 12.63 -9.64
N LYS A 330 -4.87 11.94 -10.50
CA LYS A 330 -6.24 12.26 -10.92
C LYS A 330 -7.14 11.05 -10.65
N ALA A 331 -8.18 11.26 -9.85
CA ALA A 331 -9.16 10.23 -9.50
C ALA A 331 -10.44 10.39 -10.31
N GLN A 332 -10.86 9.35 -11.02
CA GLN A 332 -12.14 9.25 -11.70
C GLN A 332 -13.02 8.29 -10.90
N TYR A 333 -13.88 8.84 -10.05
CA TYR A 333 -14.68 8.05 -9.11
C TYR A 333 -15.79 7.26 -9.80
N GLU A 334 -16.26 7.72 -10.95
CA GLU A 334 -17.28 7.08 -11.76
C GLU A 334 -16.83 5.72 -12.31
N THR A 335 -15.56 5.62 -12.66
CA THR A 335 -14.92 4.41 -13.20
C THR A 335 -13.89 3.80 -12.26
N MET A 336 -13.81 4.27 -11.01
CA MET A 336 -12.90 3.76 -10.00
C MET A 336 -11.44 3.69 -10.46
N THR A 337 -10.96 4.72 -11.17
CA THR A 337 -9.59 4.77 -11.69
C THR A 337 -8.79 5.92 -11.06
N ILE A 338 -7.50 5.68 -10.88
CA ILE A 338 -6.53 6.71 -10.48
C ILE A 338 -5.33 6.62 -11.43
N THR A 339 -4.95 7.77 -11.97
CA THR A 339 -3.77 7.91 -12.85
C THR A 339 -2.83 8.98 -12.29
N GLU A 340 -1.56 8.92 -12.64
CA GLU A 340 -0.64 10.00 -12.33
C GLU A 340 -1.04 11.28 -13.08
N ALA A 341 -0.82 12.42 -12.44
CA ALA A 341 -1.07 13.73 -13.01
C ALA A 341 0.22 14.57 -13.04
N PRO A 342 0.35 15.48 -13.99
CA PRO A 342 1.45 16.43 -13.98
C PRO A 342 1.38 17.33 -12.73
N ILE A 343 2.54 17.86 -12.34
CA ILE A 343 2.64 18.82 -11.24
C ILE A 343 1.85 20.08 -11.63
N PRO A 344 0.87 20.53 -10.82
CA PRO A 344 0.15 21.75 -11.09
C PRO A 344 1.09 22.97 -11.11
N ARG A 345 0.68 24.00 -11.84
CA ARG A 345 1.45 25.26 -11.93
C ARG A 345 1.63 25.86 -10.53
N MET A 346 2.83 26.30 -10.21
CA MET A 346 3.10 27.07 -9.00
C MET A 346 2.90 28.56 -9.29
N ILE A 347 2.14 29.25 -8.46
CA ILE A 347 1.89 30.68 -8.56
C ILE A 347 2.89 31.39 -7.65
N PRO A 348 3.77 32.28 -8.17
CA PRO A 348 4.72 33.04 -7.36
C PRO A 348 4.03 33.84 -6.24
N LYS A 349 4.72 34.02 -5.11
CA LYS A 349 4.29 35.03 -4.12
C LYS A 349 4.46 36.41 -4.77
N LYS A 350 3.41 37.20 -4.77
CA LYS A 350 3.51 38.62 -5.10
C LYS A 350 4.23 39.34 -3.99
#